data_d08be0bf9f82f2628134cb1240f69c00
#
_entry.id   d08be0bf9f82f2628134cb1240f69c00
#
_cell.length_a   1.000
_cell.length_b   1.000
_cell.length_c   1.000
_cell.angle_alpha   90.00
_cell.angle_beta   90.00
_cell.angle_gamma   90.00
#
_symmetry.space_group_name_H-M   'P 1'
#
loop_
_entity.id
_entity.type
_entity.pdbx_description
1 polymer ?
#
loop_
_entity_poly.entity_id
_entity_poly.type
_entity_poly.pdbx_seq_one_letter_code
_entity_poly.pdbx_strand_id
1 'polypeptide(L)'
;MLIEKKFNFDFCLPGFNGENIKIKNKEKILKVEVSNNTTFSLNYHYHFLNNLQWKNFWAKLDQHNLWNWSDFYFDSTIDINIPEWELNLEKDGKSKKVWGCNYYPNNFDLFIKFINKIAKTSISNKDLYLDGIING
;
A
#
# COMPACT_ATOMS: atom_id res chain seq x y z
N MET A 1 -11.79 0.45 31.97
CA MET A 1 -11.05 1.38 31.10
C MET A 1 -11.03 0.86 29.67
N LEU A 2 -11.41 1.69 28.75
CA LEU A 2 -11.36 1.32 27.36
C LEU A 2 -9.96 1.56 26.82
N ILE A 3 -9.35 0.50 26.30
CA ILE A 3 -8.08 0.63 25.62
C ILE A 3 -8.40 0.75 24.14
N GLU A 4 -8.08 1.90 23.57
CA GLU A 4 -8.28 2.11 22.15
C GLU A 4 -7.32 1.20 21.38
N LYS A 5 -7.86 0.37 20.50
CA LYS A 5 -7.07 -0.54 19.70
C LYS A 5 -6.35 0.24 18.61
N LYS A 6 -5.04 0.08 18.58
CA LYS A 6 -4.23 0.73 17.56
C LYS A 6 -4.23 -0.12 16.30
N PHE A 7 -4.15 0.56 15.18
CA PHE A 7 -3.96 -0.09 13.90
C PHE A 7 -2.88 0.66 13.12
N ASN A 8 -2.22 -0.04 12.22
CA ASN A 8 -1.21 0.54 11.35
C ASN A 8 -1.41 0.07 9.93
N PHE A 9 -1.38 1.01 9.02
CA PHE A 9 -1.41 0.76 7.59
C PHE A 9 -0.25 1.53 6.98
N ASP A 10 0.61 0.83 6.22
CA ASP A 10 1.76 1.45 5.59
C ASP A 10 1.98 0.80 4.24
N PHE A 11 1.83 1.57 3.17
CA PHE A 11 2.01 1.11 1.80
C PHE A 11 3.01 1.99 1.10
N CYS A 12 4.06 1.39 0.55
CA CYS A 12 5.15 2.10 -0.10
C CYS A 12 5.34 1.61 -1.53
N LEU A 13 5.52 2.59 -2.43
CA LEU A 13 5.89 2.35 -3.83
C LEU A 13 7.15 3.15 -4.12
N PRO A 14 8.34 2.64 -3.79
CA PRO A 14 9.57 3.35 -4.10
C PRO A 14 9.87 3.30 -5.59
N GLY A 15 10.23 4.44 -6.18
CA GLY A 15 10.65 4.50 -7.56
C GLY A 15 9.55 4.46 -8.61
N PHE A 16 8.28 4.62 -8.20
CA PHE A 16 7.16 4.63 -9.14
C PHE A 16 7.21 5.91 -9.99
N ASN A 17 7.41 5.77 -11.30
CA ASN A 17 7.55 6.90 -12.24
C ASN A 17 8.54 7.96 -11.76
N GLY A 18 9.66 7.55 -11.17
CA GLY A 18 10.65 8.46 -10.63
C GLY A 18 10.27 9.08 -9.30
N GLU A 19 9.16 8.67 -8.74
CA GLU A 19 8.66 9.17 -7.46
C GLU A 19 8.62 8.07 -6.42
N ASN A 20 8.66 8.44 -5.15
CA ASN A 20 8.42 7.54 -4.05
C ASN A 20 7.09 7.91 -3.44
N ILE A 21 6.19 6.95 -3.32
CA ILE A 21 4.86 7.16 -2.76
C ILE A 21 4.75 6.35 -1.48
N LYS A 22 4.36 7.01 -0.39
CA LYS A 22 4.10 6.37 0.89
C LYS A 22 2.73 6.77 1.37
N ILE A 23 1.91 5.79 1.71
CA ILE A 23 0.56 6.02 2.22
C ILE A 23 0.47 5.28 3.54
N LYS A 24 0.33 6.04 4.63
CA LYS A 24 0.28 5.45 5.97
C LYS A 24 -0.68 6.22 6.85
N ASN A 25 -1.14 5.58 7.91
CA ASN A 25 -1.94 6.28 8.89
C ASN A 25 -1.06 6.81 10.01
N LYS A 26 -1.47 7.97 10.53
CA LYS A 26 -1.01 8.48 11.80
C LYS A 26 -2.28 8.65 12.63
N GLU A 27 -2.54 7.69 13.50
CA GLU A 27 -3.82 7.59 14.18
C GLU A 27 -4.97 7.54 13.15
N LYS A 28 -5.89 8.49 13.15
CA LYS A 28 -7.03 8.51 12.23
C LYS A 28 -6.76 9.31 10.95
N ILE A 29 -5.56 9.82 10.80
CA ILE A 29 -5.20 10.61 9.63
C ILE A 29 -4.45 9.71 8.64
N LEU A 30 -4.91 9.70 7.40
CA LEU A 30 -4.21 9.03 6.33
C LEU A 30 -3.26 10.02 5.69
N LYS A 31 -1.97 9.75 5.77
CA LYS A 31 -0.93 10.62 5.24
C LYS A 31 -0.43 10.06 3.93
N VAL A 32 -0.42 10.88 2.90
CA VAL A 32 0.14 10.54 1.59
C VAL A 32 1.39 11.39 1.39
N GLU A 33 2.51 10.73 1.16
CA GLU A 33 3.78 11.39 0.94
C GLU A 33 4.27 11.03 -0.46
N VAL A 34 4.53 12.05 -1.28
CA VAL A 34 5.06 11.87 -2.63
C VAL A 34 6.35 12.66 -2.72
N SER A 35 7.46 11.97 -2.98
CA SER A 35 8.76 12.62 -3.15
C SER A 35 9.32 12.27 -4.52
N ASN A 36 10.00 13.25 -5.13
CA ASN A 36 10.63 13.09 -6.43
C ASN A 36 12.14 13.26 -6.28
N ASN A 37 12.89 12.21 -6.61
CA ASN A 37 14.34 12.20 -6.43
C ASN A 37 15.07 13.07 -7.45
N THR A 38 14.45 13.33 -8.58
CA THR A 38 15.05 14.15 -9.65
C THR A 38 14.95 15.63 -9.35
N THR A 39 13.77 16.08 -8.90
CA THR A 39 13.50 17.48 -8.60
C THR A 39 13.67 17.82 -7.12
N PHE A 40 13.91 16.82 -6.29
CA PHE A 40 13.99 16.94 -4.84
C PHE A 40 12.74 17.56 -4.22
N SER A 41 11.59 17.39 -4.89
CA SER A 41 10.32 17.86 -4.36
C SER A 41 9.74 16.86 -3.38
N LEU A 42 9.01 17.39 -2.40
CA LEU A 42 8.35 16.58 -1.38
C LEU A 42 6.98 17.18 -1.11
N ASN A 43 5.95 16.39 -1.31
CA ASN A 43 4.57 16.80 -1.12
C ASN A 43 3.87 15.89 -0.14
N TYR A 44 3.07 16.48 0.74
CA TYR A 44 2.28 15.76 1.72
C TYR A 44 0.80 16.10 1.53
N HIS A 45 -0.04 15.07 1.65
CA HIS A 45 -1.48 15.22 1.68
C HIS A 45 -2.02 14.47 2.88
N TYR A 46 -2.97 15.06 3.59
CA TYR A 46 -3.56 14.47 4.78
C TYR A 46 -5.05 14.32 4.59
N HIS A 47 -5.58 13.16 4.92
CA HIS A 47 -7.01 12.88 4.84
C HIS A 47 -7.47 12.34 6.18
N PHE A 48 -8.35 13.07 6.84
CA PHE A 48 -8.96 12.61 8.08
C PHE A 48 -10.07 11.63 7.75
N LEU A 49 -10.00 10.45 8.33
CA LEU A 49 -11.04 9.44 8.19
C LEU A 49 -11.69 9.24 9.56
N ASN A 50 -13.01 9.32 9.61
CA ASN A 50 -13.72 9.10 10.86
C ASN A 50 -13.79 7.60 11.18
N ASN A 51 -14.34 7.25 12.35
CA ASN A 51 -14.38 5.86 12.80
C ASN A 51 -15.08 4.94 11.81
N LEU A 52 -16.18 5.40 11.21
CA LEU A 52 -16.92 4.60 10.24
C LEU A 52 -16.10 4.39 8.97
N GLN A 53 -15.41 5.42 8.52
CA GLN A 53 -14.55 5.31 7.33
C GLN A 53 -13.39 4.34 7.58
N TRP A 54 -12.78 4.38 8.76
CA TRP A 54 -11.72 3.41 9.09
C TRP A 54 -12.27 1.99 9.20
N LYS A 55 -13.46 1.84 9.77
CA LYS A 55 -14.12 0.54 9.84
C LYS A 55 -14.34 -0.02 8.44
N ASN A 56 -14.84 0.80 7.53
CA ASN A 56 -15.07 0.41 6.14
C ASN A 56 -13.75 0.12 5.42
N PHE A 57 -12.71 0.88 5.72
CA PHE A 57 -11.38 0.66 5.17
C PHE A 57 -10.89 -0.76 5.47
N TRP A 58 -10.90 -1.13 6.74
CA TRP A 58 -10.43 -2.47 7.13
C TRP A 58 -11.33 -3.58 6.60
N ALA A 59 -12.65 -3.34 6.57
CA ALA A 59 -13.58 -4.30 5.99
C ALA A 59 -13.28 -4.53 4.50
N LYS A 60 -12.88 -3.49 3.78
CA LYS A 60 -12.54 -3.60 2.37
C LYS A 60 -11.26 -4.43 2.18
N LEU A 61 -10.27 -4.22 3.03
CA LEU A 61 -9.04 -5.03 2.99
C LEU A 61 -9.33 -6.49 3.28
N ASP A 62 -10.23 -6.75 4.24
CA ASP A 62 -10.67 -8.12 4.52
C ASP A 62 -11.38 -8.73 3.31
N GLN A 63 -12.25 -7.96 2.67
CA GLN A 63 -12.98 -8.40 1.49
C GLN A 63 -12.02 -8.77 0.35
N HIS A 64 -10.94 -8.02 0.20
CA HIS A 64 -9.91 -8.29 -0.81
C HIS A 64 -8.90 -9.34 -0.36
N ASN A 65 -9.10 -9.89 0.83
CA ASN A 65 -8.31 -11.02 1.33
C ASN A 65 -6.81 -10.73 1.50
N LEU A 66 -6.48 -9.49 1.86
CA LEU A 66 -5.09 -9.07 1.98
C LEU A 66 -4.32 -9.86 3.03
N TRP A 67 -5.00 -10.23 4.12
CA TRP A 67 -4.35 -11.00 5.19
C TRP A 67 -3.84 -12.36 4.73
N ASN A 68 -4.36 -12.86 3.62
CA ASN A 68 -3.95 -14.14 3.04
C ASN A 68 -3.00 -14.01 1.86
N TRP A 69 -2.55 -12.80 1.56
CA TRP A 69 -1.50 -12.63 0.55
C TRP A 69 -0.23 -13.34 1.04
N SER A 70 0.60 -13.79 0.09
CA SER A 70 1.91 -14.31 0.42
C SER A 70 2.77 -13.20 1.03
N ASP A 71 3.82 -13.57 1.76
CA ASP A 71 4.68 -12.57 2.38
C ASP A 71 5.55 -11.87 1.34
N PHE A 72 5.79 -12.50 0.20
CA PHE A 72 6.59 -11.89 -0.85
C PHE A 72 6.14 -12.38 -2.22
N TYR A 73 6.36 -11.51 -3.22
CA TYR A 73 6.06 -11.77 -4.62
C TYR A 73 7.28 -11.37 -5.44
N PHE A 74 7.93 -12.31 -6.08
CA PHE A 74 9.06 -12.02 -6.95
C PHE A 74 9.28 -13.13 -7.97
N ASP A 75 9.95 -12.76 -9.06
CA ASP A 75 10.39 -13.73 -10.07
C ASP A 75 11.78 -14.22 -9.66
N SER A 76 11.93 -15.54 -9.48
CA SER A 76 13.18 -16.14 -9.03
C SER A 76 14.33 -15.99 -10.03
N THR A 77 14.04 -15.55 -11.24
CA THR A 77 15.08 -15.33 -12.26
C THR A 77 15.70 -13.93 -12.18
N ILE A 78 15.20 -13.09 -11.29
CA ILE A 78 15.63 -11.70 -11.16
C ILE A 78 16.41 -11.53 -9.85
N ASP A 79 17.52 -10.80 -9.92
CA ASP A 79 18.24 -10.40 -8.72
C ASP A 79 17.44 -9.33 -7.98
N ILE A 80 17.07 -9.62 -6.75
CA ILE A 80 16.26 -8.70 -5.94
C ILE A 80 17.17 -7.96 -4.98
N ASN A 81 17.29 -6.66 -5.19
CA ASN A 81 18.05 -5.79 -4.30
C ASN A 81 17.14 -4.92 -3.44
N ILE A 82 16.05 -4.40 -4.03
CA ILE A 82 15.12 -3.49 -3.36
C ILE A 82 13.70 -3.86 -3.77
N PRO A 83 12.78 -4.00 -2.82
CA PRO A 83 11.38 -4.21 -3.15
C PRO A 83 10.79 -3.06 -3.96
N GLU A 84 9.95 -3.35 -4.95
CA GLU A 84 9.25 -2.33 -5.72
C GLU A 84 8.01 -1.83 -4.98
N TRP A 85 7.49 -2.64 -4.07
CA TRP A 85 6.37 -2.26 -3.23
C TRP A 85 6.41 -3.00 -1.91
N GLU A 86 5.88 -2.37 -0.89
CA GLU A 86 5.80 -2.95 0.45
C GLU A 86 4.48 -2.58 1.09
N LEU A 87 3.91 -3.52 1.82
CA LEU A 87 2.67 -3.33 2.55
C LEU A 87 2.82 -3.89 3.95
N ASN A 88 2.56 -3.06 4.95
CA ASN A 88 2.57 -3.46 6.34
C ASN A 88 1.21 -3.18 6.96
N LEU A 89 0.61 -4.20 7.55
CA LEU A 89 -0.69 -4.12 8.18
C LEU A 89 -0.59 -4.58 9.62
N GLU A 90 -1.25 -3.86 10.51
CA GLU A 90 -1.41 -4.29 11.89
C GLU A 90 -2.79 -3.88 12.37
N LYS A 91 -3.56 -4.83 12.88
CA LYS A 91 -4.89 -4.55 13.42
C LYS A 91 -5.31 -5.69 14.34
N ASP A 92 -5.85 -5.33 15.50
CA ASP A 92 -6.41 -6.28 16.47
C ASP A 92 -5.45 -7.42 16.82
N GLY A 93 -4.17 -7.08 16.99
CA GLY A 93 -3.14 -8.06 17.36
C GLY A 93 -2.61 -8.89 16.21
N LYS A 94 -3.14 -8.72 15.00
CA LYS A 94 -2.62 -9.37 13.81
C LYS A 94 -1.67 -8.42 13.08
N SER A 95 -0.62 -8.96 12.51
CA SER A 95 0.30 -8.19 11.68
C SER A 95 0.63 -8.95 10.41
N LYS A 96 0.87 -8.20 9.35
CA LYS A 96 1.18 -8.77 8.04
C LYS A 96 2.16 -7.84 7.34
N LYS A 97 3.24 -8.42 6.83
CA LYS A 97 4.20 -7.68 6.01
C LYS A 97 4.33 -8.39 4.68
N VAL A 98 4.11 -7.65 3.61
CA VAL A 98 4.18 -8.16 2.24
C VAL A 98 5.09 -7.25 1.44
N TRP A 99 5.91 -7.83 0.56
CA TRP A 99 6.71 -7.04 -0.36
C TRP A 99 6.76 -7.75 -1.71
N GLY A 100 7.05 -7.00 -2.74
CA GLY A 100 7.14 -7.56 -4.08
C GLY A 100 8.14 -6.85 -4.96
N CYS A 101 8.64 -7.59 -5.93
CA CYS A 101 9.56 -7.10 -6.93
C CYS A 101 9.15 -7.71 -8.27
N ASN A 102 8.59 -6.89 -9.14
CA ASN A 102 8.16 -7.28 -10.49
C ASN A 102 7.10 -8.39 -10.49
N TYR A 103 6.41 -8.57 -9.37
CA TYR A 103 5.40 -9.61 -9.20
C TYR A 103 4.34 -9.09 -8.24
N TYR A 104 3.08 -9.46 -8.47
CA TYR A 104 1.95 -8.88 -7.74
C TYR A 104 0.91 -9.93 -7.40
N PRO A 105 0.15 -9.76 -6.30
CA PRO A 105 -1.02 -10.61 -6.03
C PRO A 105 -2.05 -10.48 -7.15
N ASN A 106 -2.84 -11.51 -7.32
CA ASN A 106 -3.83 -11.58 -8.38
C ASN A 106 -4.84 -10.41 -8.37
N ASN A 107 -5.16 -9.91 -7.19
CA ASN A 107 -6.13 -8.82 -7.02
C ASN A 107 -5.47 -7.50 -6.63
N PHE A 108 -4.19 -7.33 -6.97
CA PHE A 108 -3.46 -6.12 -6.62
C PHE A 108 -4.09 -4.87 -7.27
N ASP A 109 -4.64 -5.01 -8.46
CA ASP A 109 -5.30 -3.91 -9.16
C ASP A 109 -6.51 -3.39 -8.39
N LEU A 110 -7.28 -4.27 -7.75
CA LEU A 110 -8.42 -3.87 -6.94
C LEU A 110 -7.96 -3.11 -5.69
N PHE A 111 -6.86 -3.56 -5.10
CA PHE A 111 -6.27 -2.87 -3.97
C PHE A 111 -5.82 -1.45 -4.36
N ILE A 112 -5.15 -1.32 -5.50
CA ILE A 112 -4.69 -0.01 -5.97
C ILE A 112 -5.87 0.92 -6.27
N LYS A 113 -6.94 0.41 -6.88
CA LYS A 113 -8.14 1.21 -7.12
C LYS A 113 -8.73 1.73 -5.83
N PHE A 114 -8.78 0.88 -4.82
CA PHE A 114 -9.30 1.26 -3.52
C PHE A 114 -8.42 2.34 -2.88
N ILE A 115 -7.10 2.14 -2.90
CA ILE A 115 -6.15 3.11 -2.34
C ILE A 115 -6.27 4.46 -3.06
N ASN A 116 -6.35 4.46 -4.38
CA ASN A 116 -6.52 5.70 -5.14
C ASN A 116 -7.77 6.45 -4.72
N LYS A 117 -8.84 5.73 -4.42
CA LYS A 117 -10.10 6.33 -4.03
C LYS A 117 -10.01 7.01 -2.66
N ILE A 118 -9.42 6.35 -1.68
CA ILE A 118 -9.39 6.90 -0.31
C ILE A 118 -8.24 7.88 -0.09
N ALA A 119 -7.12 7.69 -0.74
CA ALA A 119 -5.94 8.53 -0.58
C ALA A 119 -5.90 9.66 -1.60
N LYS A 120 -6.85 9.69 -2.53
CA LYS A 120 -6.90 10.68 -3.61
C LYS A 120 -5.62 10.68 -4.44
N THR A 121 -5.07 9.50 -4.67
CA THR A 121 -3.90 9.30 -5.51
C THR A 121 -4.33 8.86 -6.91
N SER A 122 -3.38 8.85 -7.83
CA SER A 122 -3.64 8.43 -9.21
C SER A 122 -2.59 7.41 -9.67
N ILE A 123 -2.33 6.44 -8.82
CA ILE A 123 -1.40 5.35 -9.15
C ILE A 123 -2.00 4.55 -10.29
N SER A 124 -1.25 4.42 -11.37
CA SER A 124 -1.73 3.72 -12.56
C SER A 124 -1.38 2.25 -12.50
N ASN A 125 -2.39 1.38 -12.60
CA ASN A 125 -2.18 -0.05 -12.69
C ASN A 125 -1.36 -0.41 -13.93
N LYS A 126 -1.57 0.32 -15.02
CA LYS A 126 -0.85 0.09 -16.26
C LYS A 126 0.65 0.28 -16.09
N ASP A 127 1.03 1.33 -15.35
CA ASP A 127 2.44 1.60 -15.11
C ASP A 127 3.07 0.57 -14.18
N LEU A 128 2.31 0.08 -13.21
CA LEU A 128 2.78 -0.95 -12.29
C LEU A 128 3.08 -2.26 -13.01
N TYR A 129 2.26 -2.60 -14.01
CA TYR A 129 2.38 -3.88 -14.71
C TYR A 129 3.15 -3.79 -16.03
N LEU A 130 3.85 -2.68 -16.26
CA LEU A 130 4.57 -2.49 -17.51
C LEU A 130 5.51 -3.65 -17.83
N ASP A 131 6.27 -4.08 -16.84
CA ASP A 131 7.18 -5.22 -16.95
C ASP A 131 6.86 -6.31 -15.94
N GLY A 132 5.78 -6.14 -15.19
CA GLY A 132 5.39 -7.05 -14.15
C GLY A 132 4.39 -8.08 -14.61
N ILE A 133 4.38 -9.20 -13.92
CA ILE A 133 3.44 -10.28 -14.17
C ILE A 133 2.48 -10.34 -12.99
N ILE A 134 1.18 -10.30 -13.28
CA ILE A 134 0.18 -10.48 -12.24
C ILE A 134 0.22 -11.94 -11.80
N ASN A 135 0.49 -12.15 -10.53
CA ASN A 135 0.60 -13.47 -9.99
C ASN A 135 -0.73 -13.90 -9.40
N GLY A 136 -1.30 -14.91 -9.97
CA GLY A 136 -2.59 -15.45 -9.57
C GLY A 136 -2.64 -16.08 -8.20
#